data_b505b855e270529deb6c329e93caf07a
#
_entry.id   b505b855e270529deb6c329e93caf07a
#
_cell.length_a   1.000
_cell.length_b   1.000
_cell.length_c   1.000
_cell.angle_alpha   90.00
_cell.angle_beta   90.00
_cell.angle_gamma   90.00
#
_symmetry.space_group_name_H-M   'P 1'
#
loop_
_entity.id
_entity.type
_entity.pdbx_description
1 polymer ?
#
loop_
_entity_poly.entity_id
_entity_poly.type
_entity_poly.pdbx_seq_one_letter_code
_entity_poly.pdbx_strand_id
1 'polypeptide(L)'
;NKFMIESERVENIHSFEDLKDMNRKIVALGEKYNKPVCATCDVHFLDPEDEIYRKIIFAGKKMKDADDQPPLFLRTTEEMLEEFSYLGQEKAFEVVVTNTNLIADRIEKMSPVYPDKCPPVIPKSDETLTNICYNKAISMYGDPLPPQVKNRLDHELDSIIKNGFAVMYIIAQKLVWKSNEDGYLVGSRGSVGSSFVATMSGITEVNPLPAHYYCKKCHYVDFDSEEV
;
A
#
# COMPACT_ATOMS: atom_id res chain seq x y z
N ASN A 1 -1.38 -26.67 10.91
CA ASN A 1 -0.08 -26.45 10.24
C ASN A 1 1.02 -27.19 11.00
N LYS A 2 1.85 -27.97 10.30
CA LYS A 2 2.89 -28.82 10.88
C LYS A 2 3.86 -28.04 11.78
N PHE A 3 4.22 -26.82 11.41
CA PHE A 3 5.10 -25.97 12.21
C PHE A 3 4.59 -25.68 13.63
N MET A 4 3.28 -25.80 13.88
CA MET A 4 2.72 -25.65 15.22
C MET A 4 3.11 -26.79 16.15
N ILE A 5 3.39 -27.97 15.61
CA ILE A 5 3.77 -29.16 16.38
C ILE A 5 5.20 -29.03 16.93
N GLU A 6 6.05 -28.34 16.17
CA GLU A 6 7.48 -28.16 16.48
C GLU A 6 7.76 -26.80 17.16
N SER A 7 6.72 -25.97 17.33
CA SER A 7 6.86 -24.61 17.85
C SER A 7 6.80 -24.58 19.38
N GLU A 8 7.87 -24.12 20.01
CA GLU A 8 7.91 -23.84 21.46
C GLU A 8 6.88 -22.78 21.91
N ARG A 9 6.27 -22.06 20.96
CA ARG A 9 5.27 -21.01 21.24
C ARG A 9 3.85 -21.56 21.40
N VAL A 10 3.62 -22.83 21.08
CA VAL A 10 2.31 -23.46 21.08
C VAL A 10 2.29 -24.62 22.07
N GLU A 11 1.90 -24.33 23.31
CA GLU A 11 2.02 -25.26 24.44
C GLU A 11 1.13 -26.50 24.38
N ASN A 12 0.11 -26.53 23.49
CA ASN A 12 -0.94 -27.56 23.51
C ASN A 12 -1.05 -28.36 22.20
N ILE A 13 -0.06 -28.29 21.31
CA ILE A 13 -0.07 -29.00 20.03
C ILE A 13 1.26 -29.73 19.87
N HIS A 14 1.23 -31.05 20.02
CA HIS A 14 2.42 -31.91 19.97
C HIS A 14 2.32 -32.97 18.87
N SER A 15 1.17 -33.09 18.22
CA SER A 15 0.93 -34.12 17.20
C SER A 15 -0.06 -33.63 16.12
N PHE A 16 -0.09 -34.37 15.01
CA PHE A 16 -1.13 -34.15 13.99
C PHE A 16 -2.54 -34.42 14.53
N GLU A 17 -2.69 -35.31 15.51
CA GLU A 17 -3.99 -35.58 16.10
C GLU A 17 -4.49 -34.38 16.92
N ASP A 18 -3.61 -33.67 17.61
CA ASP A 18 -3.99 -32.44 18.33
C ASP A 18 -4.50 -31.37 17.36
N LEU A 19 -3.89 -31.25 16.16
CA LEU A 19 -4.38 -30.36 15.10
C LEU A 19 -5.77 -30.76 14.60
N LYS A 20 -5.99 -32.06 14.38
CA LYS A 20 -7.31 -32.59 13.98
C LYS A 20 -8.35 -32.37 15.09
N ASP A 21 -7.99 -32.56 16.34
CA ASP A 21 -8.88 -32.31 17.48
C ASP A 21 -9.26 -30.83 17.61
N MET A 22 -8.32 -29.93 17.33
CA MET A 22 -8.64 -28.50 17.27
C MET A 22 -9.69 -28.21 16.19
N ASN A 23 -9.54 -28.79 15.01
CA ASN A 23 -10.52 -28.63 13.93
C ASN A 23 -11.88 -29.27 14.30
N ARG A 24 -11.89 -30.45 14.94
CA ARG A 24 -13.13 -31.08 15.45
C ARG A 24 -13.86 -30.16 16.44
N LYS A 25 -13.12 -29.50 17.34
CA LYS A 25 -13.68 -28.50 18.26
C LYS A 25 -14.26 -27.31 17.53
N ILE A 26 -13.62 -26.83 16.47
CA ILE A 26 -14.16 -25.73 15.63
C ILE A 26 -15.48 -26.15 14.97
N VAL A 27 -15.53 -27.34 14.38
CA VAL A 27 -16.77 -27.90 13.80
C VAL A 27 -17.88 -27.99 14.85
N ALA A 28 -17.58 -28.57 16.02
CA ALA A 28 -18.54 -28.67 17.11
C ALA A 28 -19.04 -27.30 17.62
N LEU A 29 -18.19 -26.28 17.63
CA LEU A 29 -18.59 -24.91 17.94
C LEU A 29 -19.54 -24.33 16.88
N GLY A 30 -19.26 -24.59 15.60
CA GLY A 30 -20.15 -24.21 14.51
C GLY A 30 -21.54 -24.82 14.67
N GLU A 31 -21.62 -26.10 14.96
CA GLU A 31 -22.90 -26.82 15.24
C GLU A 31 -23.60 -26.22 16.46
N LYS A 32 -22.91 -26.04 17.58
CA LYS A 32 -23.44 -25.45 18.80
C LYS A 32 -24.07 -24.08 18.59
N TYR A 33 -23.46 -23.23 17.75
CA TYR A 33 -23.92 -21.87 17.50
C TYR A 33 -24.70 -21.71 16.19
N ASN A 34 -25.01 -22.81 15.51
CA ASN A 34 -25.70 -22.83 14.22
C ASN A 34 -25.02 -21.91 13.19
N LYS A 35 -23.72 -22.04 13.06
CA LYS A 35 -22.89 -21.30 12.09
C LYS A 35 -22.21 -22.27 11.12
N PRO A 36 -22.21 -21.98 9.81
CA PRO A 36 -21.48 -22.80 8.85
C PRO A 36 -19.99 -22.73 9.13
N VAL A 37 -19.33 -23.88 9.07
CA VAL A 37 -17.87 -24.01 9.17
C VAL A 37 -17.34 -24.41 7.81
N CYS A 38 -16.32 -23.71 7.32
CA CYS A 38 -15.68 -24.01 6.05
C CYS A 38 -14.24 -24.47 6.26
N ALA A 39 -13.84 -25.49 5.52
CA ALA A 39 -12.45 -25.84 5.35
C ALA A 39 -11.77 -24.81 4.43
N THR A 40 -10.64 -24.27 4.84
CA THR A 40 -9.89 -23.29 4.07
C THR A 40 -8.45 -23.73 3.87
N CYS A 41 -7.85 -23.29 2.78
CA CYS A 41 -6.45 -23.47 2.47
C CYS A 41 -5.82 -22.07 2.35
N ASP A 42 -4.75 -21.82 3.10
CA ASP A 42 -4.02 -20.53 3.09
C ASP A 42 -3.02 -20.52 1.91
N VAL A 43 -3.53 -20.43 0.68
CA VAL A 43 -2.73 -20.58 -0.55
C VAL A 43 -1.81 -19.39 -0.75
N HIS A 44 -0.49 -19.68 -0.91
CA HIS A 44 0.54 -18.71 -1.23
C HIS A 44 1.37 -19.06 -2.47
N PHE A 45 1.27 -20.30 -2.94
CA PHE A 45 1.93 -20.77 -4.15
C PHE A 45 1.10 -21.88 -4.81
N LEU A 46 1.41 -22.22 -6.07
CA LEU A 46 0.58 -23.10 -6.89
C LEU A 46 0.89 -24.57 -6.59
N ASP A 47 2.10 -24.98 -6.82
CA ASP A 47 2.54 -26.36 -6.69
C ASP A 47 3.39 -26.56 -5.43
N PRO A 48 3.43 -27.79 -4.83
CA PRO A 48 4.23 -28.05 -3.63
C PRO A 48 5.70 -27.64 -3.76
N GLU A 49 6.29 -27.76 -4.94
CA GLU A 49 7.67 -27.44 -5.26
C GLU A 49 7.97 -25.95 -5.21
N ASP A 50 6.96 -25.11 -5.37
CA ASP A 50 7.07 -23.64 -5.35
C ASP A 50 7.38 -23.09 -3.96
N GLU A 51 7.30 -23.90 -2.91
CA GLU A 51 7.71 -23.55 -1.55
C GLU A 51 9.10 -22.90 -1.53
N ILE A 52 10.01 -23.38 -2.39
CA ILE A 52 11.38 -22.87 -2.47
C ILE A 52 11.44 -21.37 -2.79
N TYR A 53 10.57 -20.88 -3.68
CA TYR A 53 10.53 -19.46 -4.04
C TYR A 53 10.12 -18.59 -2.86
N ARG A 54 9.16 -19.07 -2.06
CA ARG A 54 8.75 -18.40 -0.83
C ARG A 54 9.89 -18.36 0.19
N LYS A 55 10.60 -19.46 0.38
CA LYS A 55 11.79 -19.54 1.25
C LYS A 55 12.85 -18.53 0.85
N ILE A 56 13.16 -18.42 -0.44
CA ILE A 56 14.12 -17.44 -0.97
C ILE A 56 13.71 -16.01 -0.65
N ILE A 57 12.42 -15.67 -0.86
CA ILE A 57 11.89 -14.33 -0.57
C ILE A 57 11.98 -14.01 0.92
N PHE A 58 11.62 -14.96 1.78
CA PHE A 58 11.64 -14.79 3.22
C PHE A 58 13.09 -14.68 3.76
N ALA A 59 14.00 -15.50 3.24
CA ALA A 59 15.42 -15.40 3.55
C ALA A 59 16.01 -14.03 3.14
N GLY A 60 15.65 -13.54 1.94
CA GLY A 60 16.04 -12.21 1.47
C GLY A 60 15.53 -11.08 2.36
N LYS A 61 14.38 -11.25 2.99
CA LYS A 61 13.80 -10.34 3.99
C LYS A 61 14.33 -10.56 5.40
N LYS A 62 15.26 -11.51 5.59
CA LYS A 62 15.85 -11.89 6.89
C LYS A 62 14.79 -12.34 7.93
N MET A 63 13.74 -13.01 7.48
CA MET A 63 12.72 -13.57 8.37
C MET A 63 13.26 -14.83 9.02
N LYS A 64 13.03 -14.99 10.33
CA LYS A 64 13.60 -16.08 11.12
C LYS A 64 13.01 -17.46 10.79
N ASP A 65 11.79 -17.48 10.24
CA ASP A 65 11.00 -18.65 9.85
C ASP A 65 11.08 -18.97 8.36
N ALA A 66 12.12 -18.46 7.67
CA ALA A 66 12.28 -18.65 6.23
C ALA A 66 12.33 -20.13 5.81
N ASP A 67 12.99 -20.98 6.62
CA ASP A 67 13.15 -22.40 6.34
C ASP A 67 11.97 -23.26 6.85
N ASP A 68 11.14 -22.71 7.74
CA ASP A 68 10.01 -23.40 8.37
C ASP A 68 8.68 -22.94 7.77
N GLN A 69 8.44 -23.32 6.52
CA GLN A 69 7.23 -22.95 5.81
C GLN A 69 6.16 -24.03 5.91
N PRO A 70 4.88 -23.64 6.18
CA PRO A 70 3.77 -24.57 6.08
C PRO A 70 3.45 -24.92 4.62
N PRO A 71 2.73 -26.04 4.35
CA PRO A 71 2.38 -26.47 3.00
C PRO A 71 1.25 -25.62 2.40
N LEU A 72 1.57 -24.43 1.93
CA LEU A 72 0.64 -23.39 1.48
C LEU A 72 0.35 -23.44 -0.03
N PHE A 73 0.43 -24.61 -0.64
CA PHE A 73 0.09 -24.80 -2.05
C PHE A 73 -1.42 -24.90 -2.28
N LEU A 74 -1.84 -24.64 -3.51
CA LEU A 74 -3.24 -24.79 -3.94
C LEU A 74 -3.64 -26.26 -3.93
N ARG A 75 -4.72 -26.59 -3.24
CA ARG A 75 -5.30 -27.92 -3.22
C ARG A 75 -6.58 -27.98 -4.04
N THR A 76 -6.75 -29.08 -4.78
CA THR A 76 -8.03 -29.39 -5.43
C THR A 76 -9.10 -29.76 -4.42
N THR A 77 -10.34 -29.87 -4.87
CA THR A 77 -11.44 -30.32 -4.01
C THR A 77 -11.18 -31.71 -3.45
N GLU A 78 -10.66 -32.63 -4.29
CA GLU A 78 -10.34 -34.00 -3.92
C GLU A 78 -9.27 -34.05 -2.83
N GLU A 79 -8.19 -33.29 -3.00
CA GLU A 79 -7.12 -33.18 -2.00
C GLU A 79 -7.64 -32.57 -0.68
N MET A 80 -8.52 -31.58 -0.74
CA MET A 80 -9.13 -31.02 0.45
C MET A 80 -10.04 -32.04 1.17
N LEU A 81 -10.81 -32.84 0.42
CA LEU A 81 -11.64 -33.91 1.00
C LEU A 81 -10.77 -34.98 1.67
N GLU A 82 -9.62 -35.32 1.09
CA GLU A 82 -8.65 -36.24 1.69
C GLU A 82 -8.06 -35.67 3.00
N GLU A 83 -7.61 -34.41 2.97
CA GLU A 83 -7.07 -33.71 4.16
C GLU A 83 -8.06 -33.66 5.33
N PHE A 84 -9.36 -33.53 5.06
CA PHE A 84 -10.41 -33.47 6.07
C PHE A 84 -11.14 -34.81 6.31
N SER A 85 -10.66 -35.91 5.70
CA SER A 85 -11.27 -37.25 5.82
C SER A 85 -11.46 -37.74 7.27
N TYR A 86 -10.64 -37.26 8.20
CA TYR A 86 -10.72 -37.59 9.64
C TYR A 86 -12.00 -37.05 10.32
N LEU A 87 -12.79 -36.20 9.67
CA LEU A 87 -14.11 -35.78 10.12
C LEU A 87 -15.22 -36.76 9.73
N GLY A 88 -14.92 -37.77 8.94
CA GLY A 88 -15.90 -38.63 8.28
C GLY A 88 -16.39 -38.04 6.96
N GLN A 89 -16.83 -38.90 6.03
CA GLN A 89 -17.14 -38.52 4.65
C GLN A 89 -18.19 -37.41 4.54
N GLU A 90 -19.29 -37.49 5.28
CA GLU A 90 -20.38 -36.53 5.23
C GLU A 90 -19.94 -35.16 5.76
N LYS A 91 -19.25 -35.14 6.92
CA LYS A 91 -18.79 -33.88 7.52
C LYS A 91 -17.66 -33.24 6.72
N ALA A 92 -16.74 -34.03 6.15
CA ALA A 92 -15.72 -33.55 5.26
C ALA A 92 -16.33 -32.87 4.02
N PHE A 93 -17.34 -33.52 3.40
CA PHE A 93 -18.06 -32.94 2.26
C PHE A 93 -18.81 -31.65 2.65
N GLU A 94 -19.45 -31.64 3.81
CA GLU A 94 -20.15 -30.46 4.33
C GLU A 94 -19.19 -29.26 4.43
N VAL A 95 -18.05 -29.42 5.10
CA VAL A 95 -17.14 -28.28 5.37
C VAL A 95 -16.31 -27.87 4.15
N VAL A 96 -15.97 -28.82 3.26
CA VAL A 96 -15.14 -28.56 2.06
C VAL A 96 -15.98 -28.05 0.90
N VAL A 97 -17.16 -28.62 0.66
CA VAL A 97 -17.96 -28.35 -0.54
C VAL A 97 -19.23 -27.60 -0.23
N THR A 98 -20.09 -28.13 0.64
CA THR A 98 -21.43 -27.56 0.86
C THR A 98 -21.34 -26.15 1.46
N ASN A 99 -20.62 -26.00 2.57
CA ASN A 99 -20.56 -24.73 3.29
C ASN A 99 -19.75 -23.66 2.54
N THR A 100 -18.73 -24.04 1.80
CA THR A 100 -17.95 -23.09 0.98
C THR A 100 -18.81 -22.50 -0.13
N ASN A 101 -19.58 -23.33 -0.85
CA ASN A 101 -20.53 -22.86 -1.85
C ASN A 101 -21.67 -22.04 -1.21
N LEU A 102 -22.22 -22.48 -0.07
CA LEU A 102 -23.24 -21.73 0.64
C LEU A 102 -22.80 -20.30 1.00
N ILE A 103 -21.53 -20.13 1.40
CA ILE A 103 -21.00 -18.80 1.70
C ILE A 103 -20.77 -18.00 0.42
N ALA A 104 -20.21 -18.62 -0.63
CA ALA A 104 -20.01 -17.98 -1.92
C ALA A 104 -21.33 -17.47 -2.51
N ASP A 105 -22.40 -18.27 -2.45
CA ASP A 105 -23.73 -17.91 -2.96
C ASP A 105 -24.39 -16.74 -2.20
N ARG A 106 -23.95 -16.45 -0.97
CA ARG A 106 -24.42 -15.30 -0.18
C ARG A 106 -23.71 -14.00 -0.53
N ILE A 107 -22.61 -14.05 -1.28
CA ILE A 107 -21.83 -12.87 -1.64
C ILE A 107 -22.45 -12.21 -2.86
N GLU A 108 -22.91 -10.99 -2.70
CA GLU A 108 -23.41 -10.16 -3.79
C GLU A 108 -22.25 -9.46 -4.51
N LYS A 109 -22.46 -9.20 -5.81
CA LYS A 109 -21.50 -8.42 -6.58
C LYS A 109 -21.46 -7.00 -6.04
N MET A 110 -20.35 -6.64 -5.45
CA MET A 110 -20.12 -5.29 -4.92
C MET A 110 -18.76 -4.75 -5.36
N SER A 111 -18.66 -3.44 -5.46
CA SER A 111 -17.36 -2.78 -5.59
C SER A 111 -16.77 -2.56 -4.19
N PRO A 112 -15.58 -3.10 -3.88
CA PRO A 112 -14.95 -2.88 -2.58
C PRO A 112 -14.43 -1.45 -2.39
N VAL A 113 -14.32 -0.71 -3.49
CA VAL A 113 -13.86 0.69 -3.50
C VAL A 113 -15.01 1.57 -3.97
N TYR A 114 -15.27 2.64 -3.24
CA TYR A 114 -16.25 3.64 -3.66
C TYR A 114 -15.87 4.20 -5.04
N PRO A 115 -16.79 4.24 -6.01
CA PRO A 115 -16.48 4.58 -7.39
C PRO A 115 -15.98 6.02 -7.56
N ASP A 116 -16.47 6.93 -6.73
CA ASP A 116 -16.13 8.34 -6.83
C ASP A 116 -14.94 8.69 -5.93
N LYS A 117 -14.11 9.59 -6.39
CA LYS A 117 -13.04 10.16 -5.57
C LYS A 117 -13.66 11.13 -4.56
N CYS A 118 -13.29 10.97 -3.29
CA CYS A 118 -13.75 11.83 -2.20
C CYS A 118 -12.58 12.64 -1.61
N PRO A 119 -12.00 13.59 -2.34
CA PRO A 119 -10.93 14.42 -1.80
C PRO A 119 -11.49 15.29 -0.66
N PRO A 120 -10.70 15.56 0.39
CA PRO A 120 -11.10 16.50 1.40
C PRO A 120 -11.29 17.90 0.81
N VAL A 121 -12.12 18.73 1.42
CA VAL A 121 -12.36 20.12 0.99
C VAL A 121 -11.68 21.07 1.98
N ILE A 122 -10.76 21.86 1.48
CA ILE A 122 -10.17 22.99 2.22
C ILE A 122 -10.56 24.26 1.46
N PRO A 123 -11.33 25.19 2.08
CA PRO A 123 -11.72 26.41 1.42
C PRO A 123 -10.50 27.19 0.89
N LYS A 124 -10.60 27.73 -0.31
CA LYS A 124 -9.55 28.53 -0.96
C LYS A 124 -8.22 27.81 -1.18
N SER A 125 -8.21 26.48 -1.28
CA SER A 125 -6.99 25.72 -1.53
C SER A 125 -6.31 26.14 -2.84
N ASP A 126 -7.07 26.43 -3.88
CA ASP A 126 -6.54 26.84 -5.19
C ASP A 126 -5.81 28.19 -5.11
N GLU A 127 -6.47 29.20 -4.52
CA GLU A 127 -5.88 30.52 -4.29
C GLU A 127 -4.65 30.44 -3.37
N THR A 128 -4.76 29.65 -2.30
CA THR A 128 -3.68 29.48 -1.31
C THR A 128 -2.45 28.84 -1.95
N LEU A 129 -2.63 27.77 -2.70
CA LEU A 129 -1.53 27.08 -3.39
C LEU A 129 -0.87 28.03 -4.41
N THR A 130 -1.68 28.70 -5.23
CA THR A 130 -1.20 29.66 -6.22
C THR A 130 -0.34 30.74 -5.57
N ASN A 131 -0.86 31.36 -4.51
CA ASN A 131 -0.14 32.43 -3.80
C ASN A 131 1.17 31.94 -3.16
N ILE A 132 1.18 30.77 -2.52
CA ILE A 132 2.39 30.18 -1.97
C ILE A 132 3.45 30.01 -3.06
N CYS A 133 3.08 29.40 -4.17
CA CYS A 133 4.01 29.10 -5.26
C CYS A 133 4.54 30.34 -5.94
N TYR A 134 3.68 31.31 -6.25
CA TYR A 134 4.13 32.57 -6.86
C TYR A 134 4.99 33.39 -5.94
N ASN A 135 4.64 33.54 -4.66
CA ASN A 135 5.47 34.25 -3.70
C ASN A 135 6.86 33.62 -3.58
N LYS A 136 6.94 32.29 -3.54
CA LYS A 136 8.20 31.58 -3.51
C LYS A 136 9.00 31.77 -4.79
N ALA A 137 8.36 31.62 -5.96
CA ALA A 137 9.01 31.79 -7.25
C ALA A 137 9.57 33.23 -7.41
N ILE A 138 8.78 34.25 -7.07
CA ILE A 138 9.22 35.67 -7.11
C ILE A 138 10.39 35.89 -6.14
N SER A 139 10.34 35.31 -4.95
CA SER A 139 11.45 35.43 -4.00
C SER A 139 12.76 34.83 -4.48
N MET A 140 12.69 33.84 -5.37
CA MET A 140 13.86 33.14 -5.92
C MET A 140 14.33 33.77 -7.23
N TYR A 141 13.40 34.07 -8.14
CA TYR A 141 13.71 34.42 -9.53
C TYR A 141 13.42 35.89 -9.89
N GLY A 142 12.84 36.65 -8.96
CA GLY A 142 12.47 38.06 -9.15
C GLY A 142 11.12 38.28 -9.81
N ASP A 143 10.74 39.54 -9.95
CA ASP A 143 9.53 40.02 -10.64
C ASP A 143 9.93 41.03 -11.73
N PRO A 144 9.63 40.78 -13.01
CA PRO A 144 8.86 39.65 -13.54
C PRO A 144 9.61 38.31 -13.54
N LEU A 145 8.86 37.21 -13.38
CA LEU A 145 9.43 35.86 -13.47
C LEU A 145 10.01 35.58 -14.87
N PRO A 146 11.15 34.86 -14.96
CA PRO A 146 11.64 34.38 -16.25
C PRO A 146 10.58 33.52 -16.97
N PRO A 147 10.47 33.62 -18.33
CA PRO A 147 9.45 32.94 -19.10
C PRO A 147 9.40 31.41 -18.84
N GLN A 148 10.56 30.75 -18.74
CA GLN A 148 10.65 29.30 -18.49
C GLN A 148 10.05 28.94 -17.12
N VAL A 149 10.38 29.72 -16.08
CA VAL A 149 9.85 29.54 -14.73
C VAL A 149 8.34 29.77 -14.69
N LYS A 150 7.89 30.89 -15.29
CA LYS A 150 6.49 31.25 -15.33
C LYS A 150 5.65 30.22 -16.08
N ASN A 151 6.06 29.83 -17.27
CA ASN A 151 5.32 28.87 -18.10
C ASN A 151 5.21 27.52 -17.42
N ARG A 152 6.28 27.05 -16.78
CA ARG A 152 6.24 25.77 -16.03
C ARG A 152 5.29 25.86 -14.84
N LEU A 153 5.36 26.94 -14.08
CA LEU A 153 4.50 27.14 -12.91
C LEU A 153 3.02 27.20 -13.29
N ASP A 154 2.70 28.02 -14.31
CA ASP A 154 1.32 28.18 -14.80
C ASP A 154 0.75 26.86 -15.31
N HIS A 155 1.53 26.13 -16.11
CA HIS A 155 1.10 24.84 -16.67
C HIS A 155 0.79 23.81 -15.57
N GLU A 156 1.63 23.67 -14.56
CA GLU A 156 1.42 22.73 -13.47
C GLU A 156 0.24 23.16 -12.56
N LEU A 157 0.16 24.46 -12.19
CA LEU A 157 -0.93 24.97 -11.37
C LEU A 157 -2.29 24.81 -12.07
N ASP A 158 -2.37 25.11 -13.35
CA ASP A 158 -3.59 24.93 -14.15
C ASP A 158 -4.04 23.46 -14.14
N SER A 159 -3.13 22.53 -14.37
CA SER A 159 -3.43 21.10 -14.34
C SER A 159 -3.87 20.64 -12.95
N ILE A 160 -3.19 21.05 -11.89
CA ILE A 160 -3.49 20.66 -10.50
C ILE A 160 -4.88 21.20 -10.09
N ILE A 161 -5.17 22.46 -10.40
CA ILE A 161 -6.42 23.11 -10.02
C ILE A 161 -7.59 22.54 -10.82
N LYS A 162 -7.47 22.40 -12.15
CA LYS A 162 -8.50 21.82 -13.01
C LYS A 162 -8.91 20.40 -12.61
N ASN A 163 -7.96 19.63 -12.11
CA ASN A 163 -8.22 18.25 -11.64
C ASN A 163 -8.61 18.17 -10.15
N GLY A 164 -8.74 19.30 -9.45
CA GLY A 164 -9.15 19.34 -8.04
C GLY A 164 -8.11 18.83 -7.04
N PHE A 165 -6.82 18.86 -7.41
CA PHE A 165 -5.74 18.33 -6.57
C PHE A 165 -5.06 19.40 -5.69
N ALA A 166 -5.41 20.66 -5.78
CA ALA A 166 -4.78 21.73 -4.98
C ALA A 166 -4.85 21.46 -3.47
N VAL A 167 -5.96 20.91 -3.00
CA VAL A 167 -6.15 20.54 -1.60
C VAL A 167 -5.12 19.49 -1.14
N MET A 168 -4.76 18.55 -2.01
CA MET A 168 -3.75 17.53 -1.69
C MET A 168 -2.35 18.14 -1.53
N TYR A 169 -2.02 19.12 -2.39
CA TYR A 169 -0.76 19.86 -2.27
C TYR A 169 -0.73 20.68 -0.97
N ILE A 170 -1.82 21.33 -0.58
CA ILE A 170 -1.91 22.08 0.69
C ILE A 170 -1.76 21.15 1.89
N ILE A 171 -2.37 19.96 1.87
CA ILE A 171 -2.20 18.97 2.95
C ILE A 171 -0.74 18.51 3.01
N ALA A 172 -0.15 18.13 1.89
CA ALA A 172 1.24 17.70 1.84
C ALA A 172 2.20 18.79 2.33
N GLN A 173 2.00 20.02 1.87
CA GLN A 173 2.77 21.18 2.31
C GLN A 173 2.71 21.38 3.83
N LYS A 174 1.52 21.36 4.41
CA LYS A 174 1.35 21.51 5.88
C LYS A 174 2.03 20.38 6.65
N LEU A 175 1.93 19.15 6.17
CA LEU A 175 2.58 18.00 6.80
C LEU A 175 4.11 18.11 6.77
N VAL A 176 4.67 18.46 5.61
CA VAL A 176 6.12 18.63 5.44
C VAL A 176 6.64 19.78 6.30
N TRP A 177 5.95 20.92 6.27
CA TRP A 177 6.35 22.09 7.08
C TRP A 177 6.32 21.79 8.57
N LYS A 178 5.23 21.13 9.04
CA LYS A 178 5.13 20.73 10.45
C LYS A 178 6.23 19.77 10.86
N SER A 179 6.54 18.78 10.02
CA SER A 179 7.63 17.83 10.27
C SER A 179 8.98 18.56 10.40
N ASN A 180 9.27 19.49 9.49
CA ASN A 180 10.49 20.26 9.52
C ASN A 180 10.58 21.20 10.76
N GLU A 181 9.46 21.84 11.16
CA GLU A 181 9.38 22.64 12.40
C GLU A 181 9.69 21.79 13.64
N ASP A 182 9.25 20.54 13.65
CA ASP A 182 9.51 19.59 14.74
C ASP A 182 10.94 19.00 14.69
N GLY A 183 11.75 19.39 13.71
CA GLY A 183 13.15 18.95 13.55
C GLY A 183 13.32 17.62 12.80
N TYR A 184 12.29 17.12 12.14
CA TYR A 184 12.36 15.89 11.33
C TYR A 184 12.49 16.23 9.86
N LEU A 185 13.51 15.65 9.21
CA LEU A 185 13.73 15.82 7.77
C LEU A 185 12.72 14.99 6.97
N VAL A 186 12.18 15.60 5.91
CA VAL A 186 11.31 14.94 4.95
C VAL A 186 12.02 14.88 3.60
N GLY A 187 12.23 13.67 3.10
CA GLY A 187 12.79 13.45 1.78
C GLY A 187 11.73 13.17 0.72
N SER A 188 11.98 13.64 -0.49
CA SER A 188 11.12 13.36 -1.64
C SER A 188 11.24 11.92 -2.10
N ARG A 189 10.12 11.32 -2.49
CA ARG A 189 10.07 9.97 -3.05
C ARG A 189 9.12 9.91 -4.26
N GLY A 190 9.59 9.25 -5.32
CA GLY A 190 8.80 9.08 -6.55
C GLY A 190 8.67 10.38 -7.36
N SER A 191 7.55 10.52 -8.06
CA SER A 191 7.33 11.59 -9.03
C SER A 191 7.14 13.00 -8.44
N VAL A 192 7.04 13.15 -7.13
CA VAL A 192 6.94 14.47 -6.49
C VAL A 192 8.16 15.34 -6.78
N GLY A 193 9.36 14.74 -6.95
CA GLY A 193 10.58 15.42 -7.34
C GLY A 193 10.57 16.01 -8.75
N SER A 194 9.58 15.68 -9.59
CA SER A 194 9.40 16.26 -10.94
C SER A 194 8.35 17.37 -11.00
N SER A 195 7.74 17.74 -9.88
CA SER A 195 6.76 18.83 -9.80
C SER A 195 7.38 20.12 -9.32
N PHE A 196 7.35 21.13 -10.16
CA PHE A 196 7.83 22.47 -9.81
C PHE A 196 6.91 23.16 -8.79
N VAL A 197 5.61 22.90 -8.84
CA VAL A 197 4.66 23.34 -7.83
C VAL A 197 5.00 22.74 -6.46
N ALA A 198 5.42 21.46 -6.40
CA ALA A 198 5.86 20.85 -5.14
C ALA A 198 7.11 21.54 -4.58
N THR A 199 8.04 21.95 -5.44
CA THR A 199 9.24 22.73 -5.04
C THR A 199 8.82 24.12 -4.53
N MET A 200 7.99 24.83 -5.29
CA MET A 200 7.56 26.18 -4.94
C MET A 200 6.66 26.23 -3.70
N SER A 201 5.91 25.16 -3.42
CA SER A 201 5.13 25.05 -2.19
C SER A 201 5.93 24.53 -0.99
N GLY A 202 7.20 24.15 -1.16
CA GLY A 202 8.03 23.64 -0.08
C GLY A 202 7.73 22.22 0.37
N ILE A 203 7.13 21.41 -0.52
CA ILE A 203 6.92 19.96 -0.30
C ILE A 203 8.22 19.20 -0.57
N THR A 204 9.01 19.66 -1.53
CA THR A 204 10.30 19.07 -1.91
C THR A 204 11.35 20.16 -2.15
N GLU A 205 12.60 19.84 -1.91
CA GLU A 205 13.76 20.66 -2.26
C GLU A 205 14.27 20.41 -3.69
N VAL A 206 13.79 19.36 -4.36
CA VAL A 206 14.21 19.03 -5.72
C VAL A 206 13.63 20.03 -6.72
N ASN A 207 14.49 20.69 -7.50
CA ASN A 207 14.07 21.60 -8.56
C ASN A 207 14.06 20.87 -9.92
N PRO A 208 12.87 20.66 -10.54
CA PRO A 208 12.76 19.91 -11.79
C PRO A 208 12.99 20.75 -13.05
N LEU A 209 13.31 22.02 -12.91
CA LEU A 209 13.69 22.84 -14.07
C LEU A 209 15.02 22.35 -14.66
N PRO A 210 15.30 22.63 -15.93
CA PRO A 210 16.63 22.42 -16.48
C PRO A 210 17.73 23.06 -15.61
N ALA A 211 18.93 22.52 -15.64
CA ALA A 211 20.06 23.07 -14.90
C ALA A 211 20.21 24.56 -15.20
N HIS A 212 20.34 25.37 -14.18
CA HIS A 212 20.47 26.83 -14.32
C HIS A 212 21.12 27.43 -13.09
N TYR A 213 21.70 28.61 -13.30
CA TYR A 213 22.22 29.46 -12.24
C TYR A 213 21.19 30.54 -11.90
N TYR A 214 21.02 30.85 -10.63
CA TYR A 214 20.27 32.01 -10.18
C TYR A 214 20.99 32.72 -9.02
N CYS A 215 20.92 34.02 -9.02
CA CYS A 215 21.50 34.83 -7.95
C CYS A 215 20.42 35.20 -6.93
N LYS A 216 20.54 34.73 -5.70
CA LYS A 216 19.59 35.07 -4.60
C LYS A 216 19.51 36.56 -4.28
N LYS A 217 20.51 37.35 -4.65
CA LYS A 217 20.59 38.79 -4.32
C LYS A 217 20.04 39.69 -5.41
N CYS A 218 20.34 39.41 -6.68
CA CYS A 218 19.89 40.25 -7.80
C CYS A 218 18.91 39.57 -8.72
N HIS A 219 18.54 38.31 -8.45
CA HIS A 219 17.60 37.49 -9.21
C HIS A 219 18.00 37.27 -10.68
N TYR A 220 19.30 37.46 -11.03
CA TYR A 220 19.82 37.08 -12.34
C TYR A 220 19.66 35.57 -12.51
N VAL A 221 19.16 35.14 -13.68
CA VAL A 221 18.93 33.72 -14.00
C VAL A 221 19.59 33.43 -15.36
N ASP A 222 20.29 32.31 -15.41
CA ASP A 222 20.93 31.82 -16.63
C ASP A 222 20.61 30.32 -16.82
N PHE A 223 19.88 30.02 -17.89
CA PHE A 223 19.56 28.67 -18.32
C PHE A 223 20.44 28.16 -19.46
N ASP A 224 21.29 29.00 -20.01
CA ASP A 224 22.02 28.73 -21.24
C ASP A 224 23.53 28.48 -20.96
N SER A 225 23.97 28.55 -19.72
CA SER A 225 25.35 28.29 -19.35
C SER A 225 25.74 26.84 -19.58
N GLU A 226 26.78 26.59 -20.35
CA GLU A 226 27.36 25.25 -20.56
C GLU A 226 28.36 24.86 -19.45
N GLU A 227 28.67 25.74 -18.52
CA GLU A 227 29.54 25.46 -17.38
C GLU A 227 28.76 24.72 -16.27
N VAL A 228 29.17 23.47 -16.05
CA VAL A 228 28.64 22.61 -14.97
C VAL A 228 29.68 22.53 -13.87
#